data_3cacc30eb120da8373faf4d4765acce0
#
_entry.id   3cacc30eb120da8373faf4d4765acce0
#
_cell.length_a   1.000
_cell.length_b   1.000
_cell.length_c   1.000
_cell.angle_alpha   90.00
_cell.angle_beta   90.00
_cell.angle_gamma   90.00
#
_symmetry.space_group_name_H-M   'P 1'
#
loop_
_entity.id
_entity.type
_entity.pdbx_description
1 polymer ?
#
loop_
_entity_poly.entity_id
_entity_poly.type
_entity_poly.pdbx_seq_one_letter_code
_entity_poly.pdbx_strand_id
1 'polypeptide(L)'
;FNRGAAQQLSNHIQALGKTSALIVTDKNLAASGVLDSVIDALKAANLKVEVFDGVEPNPTDLNVEAGAARLKELGDDAVVVPIGGGSSMDCGKSIALLDANPGTVEEMQSSVPKPAKTQVIAVPTTAGTGSETNSACVITNSRLGRKGYVLHPSITPAFSILDPDLTVGLPAYPTATCGYDVLTHAVEAFVSNRTNAYSDSIALTAIGKVAENLRDVVKDGSNVEARSQMLLGSSMAAMAFNVAGLGSVHGTGHAIS
;
A
#
# COMPACT_ATOMS: atom_id res chain seq x y z
N PHE A 1 -6.61 -7.45 10.91
CA PHE A 1 -7.81 -7.34 10.06
C PHE A 1 -9.05 -7.30 10.92
N ASN A 2 -9.73 -6.16 10.94
CA ASN A 2 -11.02 -5.96 11.62
C ASN A 2 -11.59 -4.59 11.24
N ARG A 3 -12.91 -4.39 11.40
CA ARG A 3 -13.54 -3.07 11.40
C ARG A 3 -12.99 -2.23 12.55
N GLY A 4 -12.67 -0.96 12.28
CA GLY A 4 -12.05 -0.06 13.25
C GLY A 4 -10.59 -0.39 13.59
N ALA A 5 -9.92 -1.27 12.84
CA ALA A 5 -8.52 -1.63 13.11
C ALA A 5 -7.59 -0.42 13.05
N ALA A 6 -7.87 0.57 12.18
CA ALA A 6 -7.07 1.77 12.05
C ALA A 6 -7.06 2.64 13.32
N GLN A 7 -8.08 2.53 14.18
CA GLN A 7 -8.13 3.24 15.49
C GLN A 7 -7.08 2.70 16.47
N GLN A 8 -6.54 1.50 16.23
CA GLN A 8 -5.51 0.87 17.06
C GLN A 8 -4.09 1.13 16.54
N LEU A 9 -3.93 1.97 15.52
CA LEU A 9 -2.65 2.25 14.88
C LEU A 9 -1.58 2.73 15.89
N SER A 10 -1.97 3.52 16.90
CA SER A 10 -1.09 3.98 17.97
C SER A 10 -0.41 2.82 18.71
N ASN A 11 -1.12 1.73 18.97
CA ASN A 11 -0.57 0.55 19.65
C ASN A 11 0.54 -0.11 18.82
N HIS A 12 0.35 -0.17 17.50
CA HIS A 12 1.34 -0.75 16.60
C HIS A 12 2.59 0.14 16.46
N ILE A 13 2.41 1.47 16.44
CA ILE A 13 3.52 2.43 16.45
C ILE A 13 4.35 2.30 17.72
N GLN A 14 3.67 2.25 18.87
CA GLN A 14 4.32 2.09 20.18
C GLN A 14 5.00 0.72 20.31
N ALA A 15 4.43 -0.35 19.75
CA ALA A 15 5.05 -1.68 19.72
C ALA A 15 6.38 -1.71 18.93
N LEU A 16 6.55 -0.79 17.97
CA LEU A 16 7.82 -0.58 17.27
C LEU A 16 8.80 0.33 18.04
N GLY A 17 8.42 0.81 19.22
CA GLY A 17 9.22 1.74 20.01
C GLY A 17 9.28 3.16 19.43
N LYS A 18 8.31 3.53 18.58
CA LYS A 18 8.28 4.81 17.88
C LYS A 18 7.36 5.81 18.55
N THR A 19 7.70 7.10 18.43
CA THR A 19 6.99 8.22 19.06
C THR A 19 6.44 9.23 18.07
N SER A 20 6.76 9.07 16.80
CA SER A 20 6.26 9.94 15.72
C SER A 20 5.86 9.15 14.49
N ALA A 21 4.94 9.71 13.69
CA ALA A 21 4.42 9.11 12.47
C ALA A 21 4.35 10.13 11.35
N LEU A 22 4.89 9.77 10.18
CA LEU A 22 4.62 10.45 8.93
C LEU A 22 3.49 9.71 8.21
N ILE A 23 2.30 10.29 8.19
CA ILE A 23 1.19 9.80 7.38
C ILE A 23 1.46 10.22 5.93
N VAL A 24 1.46 9.26 5.01
CA VAL A 24 1.67 9.49 3.57
C VAL A 24 0.37 9.18 2.82
N THR A 25 -0.20 10.19 2.16
CA THR A 25 -1.52 10.09 1.51
C THR A 25 -1.64 11.03 0.32
N ASP A 26 -2.78 11.03 -0.34
CA ASP A 26 -3.12 12.00 -1.38
C ASP A 26 -4.06 13.10 -0.84
N LYS A 27 -4.12 14.23 -1.57
CA LYS A 27 -4.92 15.41 -1.18
C LYS A 27 -6.40 15.11 -1.06
N ASN A 28 -6.95 14.23 -1.90
CA ASN A 28 -8.39 13.95 -1.89
C ASN A 28 -8.74 13.15 -0.63
N LEU A 29 -7.93 12.15 -0.30
CA LEU A 29 -8.14 11.36 0.92
C LEU A 29 -7.91 12.21 2.18
N ALA A 30 -6.90 13.07 2.20
CA ALA A 30 -6.65 14.00 3.30
C ALA A 30 -7.83 14.97 3.52
N ALA A 31 -8.45 15.46 2.44
CA ALA A 31 -9.59 16.37 2.52
C ALA A 31 -10.94 15.67 2.78
N SER A 32 -11.02 14.35 2.68
CA SER A 32 -12.27 13.60 2.80
C SER A 32 -12.81 13.47 4.24
N GLY A 33 -11.97 13.75 5.25
CA GLY A 33 -12.29 13.52 6.66
C GLY A 33 -12.12 12.07 7.13
N VAL A 34 -11.83 11.12 6.22
CA VAL A 34 -11.65 9.70 6.57
C VAL A 34 -10.47 9.50 7.53
N LEU A 35 -9.44 10.35 7.42
CA LEU A 35 -8.24 10.25 8.26
C LEU A 35 -8.38 10.93 9.62
N ASP A 36 -9.38 11.80 9.82
CA ASP A 36 -9.47 12.65 11.00
C ASP A 36 -9.50 11.82 12.30
N SER A 37 -10.34 10.79 12.34
CA SER A 37 -10.45 9.92 13.51
C SER A 37 -9.17 9.13 13.81
N VAL A 38 -8.42 8.76 12.78
CA VAL A 38 -7.14 8.05 12.92
C VAL A 38 -6.08 9.02 13.45
N ILE A 39 -5.99 10.23 12.88
CA ILE A 39 -5.07 11.28 13.30
C ILE A 39 -5.34 11.70 14.75
N ASP A 40 -6.60 11.87 15.10
CA ASP A 40 -7.01 12.24 16.47
C ASP A 40 -6.66 11.14 17.48
N ALA A 41 -6.85 9.87 17.13
CA ALA A 41 -6.45 8.74 17.97
C ALA A 41 -4.92 8.70 18.19
N LEU A 42 -4.13 8.99 17.16
CA LEU A 42 -2.67 9.07 17.28
C LEU A 42 -2.22 10.22 18.18
N LYS A 43 -2.82 11.42 18.01
CA LYS A 43 -2.55 12.58 18.85
C LYS A 43 -2.95 12.35 20.30
N ALA A 44 -4.12 11.71 20.53
CA ALA A 44 -4.58 11.34 21.87
C ALA A 44 -3.63 10.36 22.58
N ALA A 45 -2.91 9.54 21.82
CA ALA A 45 -1.85 8.66 22.31
C ALA A 45 -0.48 9.38 22.50
N ASN A 46 -0.43 10.72 22.42
CA ASN A 46 0.76 11.56 22.52
C ASN A 46 1.83 11.29 21.45
N LEU A 47 1.42 10.81 20.28
CA LEU A 47 2.32 10.67 19.15
C LEU A 47 2.44 11.99 18.37
N LYS A 48 3.65 12.33 17.93
CA LYS A 48 3.87 13.44 17.00
C LYS A 48 3.45 12.96 15.61
N VAL A 49 2.46 13.62 15.03
CA VAL A 49 1.89 13.23 13.71
C VAL A 49 2.13 14.36 12.72
N GLU A 50 2.67 13.99 11.58
CA GLU A 50 2.79 14.84 10.40
C GLU A 50 2.10 14.17 9.21
N VAL A 51 1.43 14.97 8.37
CA VAL A 51 0.73 14.47 7.19
C VAL A 51 1.43 15.02 5.95
N PHE A 52 1.91 14.11 5.11
CA PHE A 52 2.35 14.40 3.75
C PHE A 52 1.25 13.95 2.78
N ASP A 53 0.53 14.92 2.23
CA ASP A 53 -0.58 14.71 1.31
C ASP A 53 -0.21 14.93 -0.17
N GLY A 54 1.09 14.97 -0.45
CA GLY A 54 1.63 15.28 -1.77
C GLY A 54 1.66 14.10 -2.75
N VAL A 55 1.05 12.97 -2.42
CA VAL A 55 1.07 11.80 -3.34
C VAL A 55 0.13 12.02 -4.51
N GLU A 56 0.64 11.82 -5.72
CA GLU A 56 -0.13 11.88 -6.96
C GLU A 56 -0.49 10.46 -7.45
N PRO A 57 -1.56 10.31 -8.26
CA PRO A 57 -1.77 9.07 -9.00
C PRO A 57 -0.54 8.72 -9.85
N ASN A 58 -0.06 7.46 -9.79
CA ASN A 58 1.24 7.05 -10.33
C ASN A 58 2.39 7.89 -9.72
N PRO A 59 2.75 7.67 -8.46
CA PRO A 59 3.65 8.54 -7.71
C PRO A 59 4.99 8.68 -8.42
N THR A 60 5.54 9.90 -8.36
CA THR A 60 6.80 10.25 -8.99
C THR A 60 7.96 10.21 -8.00
N ASP A 61 9.18 10.17 -8.51
CA ASP A 61 10.41 10.40 -7.74
C ASP A 61 10.33 11.70 -6.92
N LEU A 62 9.73 12.77 -7.47
CA LEU A 62 9.57 14.06 -6.76
C LEU A 62 8.64 13.94 -5.55
N ASN A 63 7.57 13.13 -5.63
CA ASN A 63 6.72 12.87 -4.46
C ASN A 63 7.50 12.15 -3.35
N VAL A 64 8.31 11.17 -3.72
CA VAL A 64 9.13 10.40 -2.76
C VAL A 64 10.18 11.30 -2.11
N GLU A 65 10.89 12.12 -2.88
CA GLU A 65 11.91 13.04 -2.37
C GLU A 65 11.31 14.10 -1.42
N ALA A 66 10.15 14.66 -1.77
CA ALA A 66 9.44 15.61 -0.91
C ALA A 66 9.00 14.96 0.41
N GLY A 67 8.46 13.75 0.36
CA GLY A 67 8.06 13.01 1.55
C GLY A 67 9.25 12.60 2.42
N ALA A 68 10.39 12.22 1.82
CA ALA A 68 11.61 11.89 2.55
C ALA A 68 12.20 13.11 3.29
N ALA A 69 12.08 14.31 2.72
CA ALA A 69 12.47 15.53 3.41
C ALA A 69 11.63 15.75 4.68
N ARG A 70 10.31 15.50 4.61
CA ARG A 70 9.41 15.59 5.78
C ARG A 70 9.72 14.52 6.84
N LEU A 71 10.03 13.29 6.41
CA LEU A 71 10.44 12.23 7.34
C LEU A 71 11.70 12.63 8.11
N LYS A 72 12.68 13.21 7.43
CA LYS A 72 13.93 13.67 8.04
C LYS A 72 13.71 14.76 9.11
N GLU A 73 12.73 15.66 8.92
CA GLU A 73 12.36 16.68 9.90
C GLU A 73 11.70 16.07 11.16
N LEU A 74 11.04 14.91 11.05
CA LEU A 74 10.48 14.17 12.17
C LEU A 74 11.55 13.47 13.01
N GLY A 75 12.65 13.05 12.40
CA GLY A 75 13.78 12.38 13.04
C GLY A 75 13.66 10.85 13.10
N ASP A 76 14.65 10.21 13.73
CA ASP A 76 14.85 8.74 13.72
C ASP A 76 13.78 7.94 14.48
N ASP A 77 13.00 8.60 15.35
CA ASP A 77 11.91 7.97 16.10
C ASP A 77 10.58 7.90 15.31
N ALA A 78 10.62 8.25 14.03
CA ALA A 78 9.47 8.21 13.17
C ALA A 78 9.23 6.82 12.55
N VAL A 79 7.96 6.55 12.24
CA VAL A 79 7.49 5.48 11.39
C VAL A 79 6.78 6.08 10.20
N VAL A 80 6.89 5.48 9.02
CA VAL A 80 6.10 5.89 7.84
C VAL A 80 4.80 5.11 7.80
N VAL A 81 3.69 5.84 7.71
CA VAL A 81 2.34 5.27 7.71
C VAL A 81 1.63 5.67 6.42
N PRO A 82 1.81 4.93 5.31
CA PRO A 82 1.00 5.16 4.13
C PRO A 82 -0.45 4.75 4.40
N ILE A 83 -1.37 5.71 4.20
CA ILE A 83 -2.82 5.49 4.26
C ILE A 83 -3.40 5.88 2.91
N GLY A 84 -3.94 4.93 2.16
CA GLY A 84 -4.46 5.21 0.82
C GLY A 84 -4.48 3.99 -0.10
N GLY A 85 -4.49 4.22 -1.38
CA GLY A 85 -4.35 3.19 -2.42
C GLY A 85 -2.89 2.83 -2.70
N GLY A 86 -2.66 2.06 -3.75
CA GLY A 86 -1.31 1.62 -4.16
C GLY A 86 -0.30 2.76 -4.31
N SER A 87 -0.72 3.92 -4.82
CA SER A 87 0.15 5.10 -4.96
C SER A 87 0.70 5.58 -3.62
N SER A 88 -0.16 5.69 -2.60
CA SER A 88 0.27 6.07 -1.24
C SER A 88 1.15 5.00 -0.61
N MET A 89 0.82 3.71 -0.81
CA MET A 89 1.63 2.59 -0.34
C MET A 89 3.04 2.63 -0.92
N ASP A 90 3.15 2.73 -2.23
CA ASP A 90 4.42 2.69 -2.94
C ASP A 90 5.28 3.92 -2.65
N CYS A 91 4.66 5.11 -2.59
CA CYS A 91 5.33 6.34 -2.18
C CYS A 91 5.88 6.21 -0.75
N GLY A 92 5.07 5.79 0.22
CA GLY A 92 5.48 5.66 1.62
C GLY A 92 6.60 4.65 1.83
N LYS A 93 6.53 3.49 1.20
CA LYS A 93 7.61 2.49 1.24
C LYS A 93 8.90 3.03 0.62
N SER A 94 8.81 3.76 -0.49
CA SER A 94 9.96 4.38 -1.15
C SER A 94 10.57 5.51 -0.32
N ILE A 95 9.75 6.31 0.38
CA ILE A 95 10.22 7.32 1.35
C ILE A 95 11.07 6.67 2.45
N ALA A 96 10.57 5.57 3.04
CA ALA A 96 11.30 4.86 4.09
C ALA A 96 12.64 4.28 3.60
N LEU A 97 12.71 3.85 2.33
CA LEU A 97 13.96 3.35 1.75
C LEU A 97 14.94 4.48 1.43
N LEU A 98 14.45 5.60 0.88
CA LEU A 98 15.27 6.77 0.51
C LEU A 98 15.94 7.40 1.71
N ASP A 99 15.32 7.36 2.90
CA ASP A 99 15.90 7.84 4.16
C ASP A 99 17.25 7.16 4.50
N ALA A 100 17.40 5.89 4.18
CA ALA A 100 18.66 5.16 4.36
C ALA A 100 19.60 5.23 3.14
N ASN A 101 19.13 5.73 2.02
CA ASN A 101 19.82 5.74 0.73
C ASN A 101 19.85 7.16 0.16
N PRO A 102 20.70 8.06 0.73
CA PRO A 102 20.81 9.43 0.26
C PRO A 102 21.24 9.43 -1.20
N GLY A 103 20.44 10.10 -2.03
CA GLY A 103 20.58 10.14 -3.49
C GLY A 103 19.21 10.34 -4.14
N THR A 104 19.01 9.76 -5.30
CA THR A 104 17.78 9.85 -6.08
C THR A 104 17.02 8.53 -6.12
N VAL A 105 15.73 8.59 -6.38
CA VAL A 105 14.91 7.38 -6.63
C VAL A 105 15.43 6.61 -7.85
N GLU A 106 15.94 7.31 -8.88
CA GLU A 106 16.55 6.68 -10.05
C GLU A 106 17.75 5.78 -9.68
N GLU A 107 18.56 6.22 -8.73
CA GLU A 107 19.67 5.39 -8.22
C GLU A 107 19.16 4.15 -7.49
N MET A 108 18.09 4.26 -6.70
CA MET A 108 17.45 3.09 -6.06
C MET A 108 16.82 2.13 -7.06
N GLN A 109 16.36 2.62 -8.23
CA GLN A 109 15.82 1.77 -9.30
C GLN A 109 16.90 1.05 -10.10
N SER A 110 18.12 1.57 -10.12
CA SER A 110 19.23 1.06 -10.94
C SER A 110 20.29 0.28 -10.15
N SER A 111 20.24 0.30 -8.83
CA SER A 111 21.20 -0.37 -7.94
C SER A 111 20.48 -1.16 -6.84
N VAL A 112 21.25 -1.92 -6.05
CA VAL A 112 20.71 -2.56 -4.84
C VAL A 112 20.81 -1.58 -3.67
N PRO A 113 19.70 -1.04 -3.17
CA PRO A 113 19.72 -0.09 -2.07
C PRO A 113 20.20 -0.74 -0.76
N LYS A 114 20.65 0.09 0.18
CA LYS A 114 20.82 -0.33 1.57
C LYS A 114 19.46 -0.57 2.22
N PRO A 115 19.37 -1.47 3.23
CA PRO A 115 18.14 -1.67 3.98
C PRO A 115 17.59 -0.37 4.56
N ALA A 116 16.27 -0.20 4.51
CA ALA A 116 15.60 0.90 5.18
C ALA A 116 15.86 0.85 6.69
N LYS A 117 16.05 2.01 7.30
CA LYS A 117 16.12 2.19 8.76
C LYS A 117 14.73 2.39 9.35
N THR A 118 13.89 3.13 8.61
CA THR A 118 12.55 3.50 9.01
C THR A 118 11.56 2.41 8.64
N GLN A 119 10.76 2.01 9.61
CA GLN A 119 9.73 0.98 9.43
C GLN A 119 8.47 1.58 8.80
N VAL A 120 7.68 0.71 8.17
CA VAL A 120 6.42 1.07 7.50
C VAL A 120 5.26 0.34 8.18
N ILE A 121 4.16 1.05 8.43
CA ILE A 121 2.85 0.46 8.79
C ILE A 121 1.87 0.85 7.70
N ALA A 122 1.41 -0.12 6.93
CA ALA A 122 0.55 0.11 5.78
C ALA A 122 -0.94 0.03 6.13
N VAL A 123 -1.74 1.01 5.66
CA VAL A 123 -3.19 1.09 5.90
C VAL A 123 -3.90 1.31 4.56
N PRO A 124 -4.25 0.24 3.83
CA PRO A 124 -4.88 0.36 2.51
C PRO A 124 -6.33 0.85 2.62
N THR A 125 -6.72 1.76 1.71
CA THR A 125 -8.12 2.21 1.54
C THR A 125 -8.73 1.69 0.24
N THR A 126 -7.99 0.87 -0.50
CA THR A 126 -8.46 0.18 -1.72
C THR A 126 -8.18 -1.31 -1.61
N ALA A 127 -9.05 -2.12 -2.17
CA ALA A 127 -8.84 -3.56 -2.34
C ALA A 127 -8.38 -3.80 -3.79
N GLY A 128 -7.09 -3.73 -4.05
CA GLY A 128 -6.52 -3.79 -5.40
C GLY A 128 -5.09 -4.29 -5.42
N THR A 129 -4.13 -3.40 -5.26
CA THR A 129 -2.71 -3.67 -5.47
C THR A 129 -2.08 -4.64 -4.47
N GLY A 130 -2.63 -4.72 -3.24
CA GLY A 130 -2.04 -5.50 -2.16
C GLY A 130 -0.64 -5.05 -1.73
N SER A 131 -0.28 -3.79 -2.05
CA SER A 131 1.05 -3.24 -1.79
C SER A 131 1.40 -3.20 -0.29
N GLU A 132 0.41 -3.32 0.57
CA GLU A 132 0.59 -3.45 2.02
C GLU A 132 1.26 -4.76 2.46
N THR A 133 1.40 -5.76 1.57
CA THR A 133 1.96 -7.08 1.91
C THR A 133 3.26 -7.41 1.19
N ASN A 134 3.77 -6.50 0.35
CA ASN A 134 4.95 -6.77 -0.47
C ASN A 134 6.06 -5.73 -0.30
N SER A 135 7.23 -6.03 -0.86
CA SER A 135 8.45 -5.21 -0.83
C SER A 135 8.74 -4.47 -2.13
N ALA A 136 7.72 -4.35 -3.00
CA ALA A 136 7.85 -3.70 -4.30
C ALA A 136 7.10 -2.36 -4.33
N CYS A 137 7.66 -1.39 -5.04
CA CYS A 137 7.02 -0.10 -5.30
C CYS A 137 7.19 0.24 -6.78
N VAL A 138 6.15 0.82 -7.37
CA VAL A 138 6.17 1.35 -8.73
C VAL A 138 6.22 2.87 -8.66
N ILE A 139 7.36 3.46 -9.03
CA ILE A 139 7.58 4.90 -8.99
C ILE A 139 7.90 5.40 -10.40
N THR A 140 7.21 6.44 -10.81
CA THR A 140 7.44 7.08 -12.11
C THR A 140 8.69 7.99 -12.03
N ASN A 141 9.66 7.74 -12.89
CA ASN A 141 10.77 8.66 -13.09
C ASN A 141 10.26 9.88 -13.87
N SER A 142 10.19 11.04 -13.22
CA SER A 142 9.64 12.27 -13.79
C SER A 142 10.44 12.78 -14.99
N ARG A 143 11.77 12.57 -15.00
CA ARG A 143 12.66 12.97 -16.08
C ARG A 143 12.51 12.09 -17.32
N LEU A 144 12.31 10.80 -17.14
CA LEU A 144 12.23 9.82 -18.23
C LEU A 144 10.80 9.55 -18.69
N GLY A 145 9.79 10.00 -17.91
CA GLY A 145 8.38 9.75 -18.19
C GLY A 145 8.01 8.26 -18.19
N ARG A 146 8.73 7.43 -17.42
CA ARG A 146 8.48 5.98 -17.38
C ARG A 146 8.45 5.44 -15.95
N LYS A 147 7.67 4.40 -15.74
CA LYS A 147 7.62 3.66 -14.47
C LYS A 147 8.88 2.83 -14.27
N GLY A 148 9.34 2.77 -13.02
CA GLY A 148 10.44 1.92 -12.58
C GLY A 148 10.10 1.28 -11.25
N TYR A 149 10.81 0.21 -10.90
CA TYR A 149 10.60 -0.52 -9.66
C TYR A 149 11.64 -0.12 -8.62
N VAL A 150 11.17 0.11 -7.39
CA VAL A 150 12.00 0.17 -6.20
C VAL A 150 11.71 -1.11 -5.41
N LEU A 151 12.74 -1.92 -5.18
CA LEU A 151 12.60 -3.25 -4.60
C LEU A 151 13.60 -3.44 -3.47
N HIS A 152 13.13 -3.71 -2.27
CA HIS A 152 13.99 -4.14 -1.18
C HIS A 152 13.18 -4.85 -0.07
N PRO A 153 13.63 -6.01 0.46
CA PRO A 153 12.88 -6.73 1.51
C PRO A 153 12.58 -5.89 2.77
N SER A 154 13.44 -4.92 3.11
CA SER A 154 13.28 -4.08 4.30
C SER A 154 12.11 -3.11 4.26
N ILE A 155 11.50 -2.86 3.09
CA ILE A 155 10.32 -2.02 2.96
C ILE A 155 9.00 -2.81 2.97
N THR A 156 9.07 -4.12 3.18
CA THR A 156 7.87 -4.88 3.53
C THR A 156 7.31 -4.28 4.83
N PRO A 157 6.03 -3.88 4.85
CA PRO A 157 5.45 -3.27 6.05
C PRO A 157 5.59 -4.16 7.27
N ALA A 158 5.99 -3.57 8.41
CA ALA A 158 6.05 -4.28 9.69
C ALA A 158 4.65 -4.70 10.17
N PHE A 159 3.64 -3.87 9.84
CA PHE A 159 2.24 -4.16 10.05
C PHE A 159 1.42 -3.72 8.83
N SER A 160 0.42 -4.54 8.49
CA SER A 160 -0.62 -4.22 7.51
C SER A 160 -1.96 -4.13 8.25
N ILE A 161 -2.53 -2.93 8.32
CA ILE A 161 -3.76 -2.66 9.05
C ILE A 161 -4.92 -2.68 8.05
N LEU A 162 -5.61 -3.79 7.99
CA LEU A 162 -6.74 -3.97 7.07
C LEU A 162 -8.04 -3.59 7.78
N ASP A 163 -8.52 -2.38 7.50
CA ASP A 163 -9.77 -1.83 8.04
C ASP A 163 -10.77 -1.59 6.90
N PRO A 164 -11.79 -2.44 6.75
CA PRO A 164 -12.75 -2.31 5.67
C PRO A 164 -13.57 -1.02 5.73
N ASP A 165 -13.73 -0.40 6.90
CA ASP A 165 -14.47 0.87 7.04
C ASP A 165 -13.78 2.00 6.25
N LEU A 166 -12.46 1.96 6.08
CA LEU A 166 -11.71 2.93 5.28
C LEU A 166 -11.90 2.77 3.77
N THR A 167 -12.48 1.66 3.32
CA THR A 167 -12.73 1.39 1.89
C THR A 167 -14.12 1.82 1.42
N VAL A 168 -15.05 2.10 2.35
CA VAL A 168 -16.47 2.37 2.06
C VAL A 168 -16.66 3.59 1.16
N GLY A 169 -15.82 4.62 1.32
CA GLY A 169 -15.87 5.84 0.51
C GLY A 169 -15.37 5.69 -0.93
N LEU A 170 -14.79 4.54 -1.32
CA LEU A 170 -14.27 4.35 -2.66
C LEU A 170 -15.41 4.22 -3.67
N PRO A 171 -15.49 5.08 -4.73
CA PRO A 171 -16.54 5.02 -5.73
C PRO A 171 -16.61 3.69 -6.51
N ALA A 172 -17.74 3.41 -7.16
CA ALA A 172 -17.97 2.14 -7.85
C ALA A 172 -16.96 1.83 -8.95
N TYR A 173 -16.55 2.83 -9.76
CA TYR A 173 -15.58 2.59 -10.83
C TYR A 173 -14.18 2.17 -10.31
N PRO A 174 -13.52 2.92 -9.41
CA PRO A 174 -12.26 2.45 -8.84
C PRO A 174 -12.43 1.17 -7.99
N THR A 175 -13.60 0.94 -7.37
CA THR A 175 -13.88 -0.34 -6.71
C THR A 175 -13.83 -1.51 -7.70
N ALA A 176 -14.46 -1.33 -8.87
CA ALA A 176 -14.47 -2.36 -9.91
C ALA A 176 -13.09 -2.62 -10.51
N THR A 177 -12.35 -1.56 -10.85
CA THR A 177 -11.00 -1.67 -11.45
C THR A 177 -10.01 -2.29 -10.48
N CYS A 178 -10.00 -1.84 -9.22
CA CYS A 178 -9.16 -2.44 -8.17
C CYS A 178 -9.52 -3.92 -7.94
N GLY A 179 -10.81 -4.24 -7.83
CA GLY A 179 -11.23 -5.62 -7.60
C GLY A 179 -10.92 -6.55 -8.79
N TYR A 180 -10.99 -6.04 -10.01
CA TYR A 180 -10.57 -6.80 -11.19
C TYR A 180 -9.05 -7.03 -11.20
N ASP A 181 -8.27 -6.06 -10.73
CA ASP A 181 -6.83 -6.19 -10.53
C ASP A 181 -6.50 -7.30 -9.53
N VAL A 182 -7.23 -7.38 -8.40
CA VAL A 182 -7.08 -8.51 -7.44
C VAL A 182 -7.28 -9.85 -8.10
N LEU A 183 -8.33 -9.98 -8.95
CA LEU A 183 -8.58 -11.22 -9.67
C LEU A 183 -7.42 -11.55 -10.63
N THR A 184 -6.90 -10.54 -11.31
CA THR A 184 -5.75 -10.68 -12.22
C THR A 184 -4.51 -11.13 -11.44
N HIS A 185 -4.20 -10.50 -10.32
CA HIS A 185 -3.10 -10.87 -9.44
C HIS A 185 -3.19 -12.34 -9.02
N ALA A 186 -4.36 -12.76 -8.53
CA ALA A 186 -4.55 -14.12 -8.04
C ALA A 186 -4.46 -15.16 -9.16
N VAL A 187 -5.04 -14.88 -10.34
CA VAL A 187 -4.96 -15.77 -11.50
C VAL A 187 -3.54 -15.86 -12.02
N GLU A 188 -2.83 -14.73 -12.18
CA GLU A 188 -1.44 -14.75 -12.64
C GLU A 188 -0.52 -15.50 -11.68
N ALA A 189 -0.71 -15.32 -10.35
CA ALA A 189 0.04 -16.07 -9.35
C ALA A 189 -0.23 -17.59 -9.47
N PHE A 190 -1.49 -17.97 -9.66
CA PHE A 190 -1.90 -19.38 -9.75
C PHE A 190 -1.36 -20.08 -11.00
N VAL A 191 -1.30 -19.40 -12.14
CA VAL A 191 -0.79 -19.98 -13.39
C VAL A 191 0.70 -19.73 -13.62
N SER A 192 1.39 -19.12 -12.66
CA SER A 192 2.83 -18.85 -12.76
C SER A 192 3.65 -20.13 -12.83
N ASN A 193 4.74 -20.11 -13.54
CA ASN A 193 5.73 -21.21 -13.55
C ASN A 193 6.56 -21.29 -12.25
N ARG A 194 6.39 -20.36 -11.31
CA ARG A 194 7.02 -20.33 -9.97
C ARG A 194 6.05 -20.67 -8.86
N THR A 195 4.85 -21.10 -9.19
CA THR A 195 3.82 -21.45 -8.22
C THR A 195 4.22 -22.65 -7.38
N ASN A 196 3.61 -22.76 -6.20
CA ASN A 196 3.72 -23.90 -5.29
C ASN A 196 2.42 -24.06 -4.48
N ALA A 197 2.29 -25.15 -3.73
CA ALA A 197 1.08 -25.46 -2.99
C ALA A 197 0.62 -24.34 -2.02
N TYR A 198 1.55 -23.56 -1.46
CA TYR A 198 1.23 -22.44 -0.58
C TYR A 198 0.61 -21.29 -1.39
N SER A 199 1.30 -20.83 -2.45
CA SER A 199 0.78 -19.73 -3.30
C SER A 199 -0.52 -20.10 -3.99
N ASP A 200 -0.67 -21.37 -4.45
CA ASP A 200 -1.89 -21.86 -5.09
C ASP A 200 -3.10 -21.82 -4.16
N SER A 201 -2.94 -22.30 -2.93
CA SER A 201 -4.01 -22.31 -1.93
C SER A 201 -4.50 -20.89 -1.63
N ILE A 202 -3.58 -19.95 -1.48
CA ILE A 202 -3.90 -18.54 -1.20
C ILE A 202 -4.54 -17.88 -2.42
N ALA A 203 -3.99 -18.10 -3.63
CA ALA A 203 -4.52 -17.55 -4.87
C ALA A 203 -5.96 -18.03 -5.13
N LEU A 204 -6.24 -19.31 -4.98
CA LEU A 204 -7.59 -19.86 -5.13
C LEU A 204 -8.58 -19.28 -4.12
N THR A 205 -8.14 -19.10 -2.87
CA THR A 205 -8.98 -18.46 -1.86
C THR A 205 -9.27 -16.99 -2.22
N ALA A 206 -8.29 -16.25 -2.70
CA ALA A 206 -8.46 -14.87 -3.16
C ALA A 206 -9.44 -14.79 -4.35
N ILE A 207 -9.30 -15.69 -5.35
CA ILE A 207 -10.22 -15.78 -6.50
C ILE A 207 -11.66 -15.98 -6.02
N GLY A 208 -11.89 -16.93 -5.10
CA GLY A 208 -13.22 -17.17 -4.52
C GLY A 208 -13.81 -15.93 -3.87
N LYS A 209 -13.05 -15.26 -3.01
CA LYS A 209 -13.49 -14.03 -2.33
C LYS A 209 -13.88 -12.93 -3.31
N VAL A 210 -13.08 -12.71 -4.35
CA VAL A 210 -13.37 -11.68 -5.37
C VAL A 210 -14.58 -12.08 -6.21
N ALA A 211 -14.66 -13.32 -6.67
CA ALA A 211 -15.75 -13.81 -7.51
C ALA A 211 -17.11 -13.69 -6.83
N GLU A 212 -17.17 -13.92 -5.52
CA GLU A 212 -18.38 -13.86 -4.72
C GLU A 212 -18.80 -12.43 -4.38
N ASN A 213 -17.86 -11.50 -4.20
CA ASN A 213 -18.14 -10.20 -3.57
C ASN A 213 -18.00 -8.98 -4.50
N LEU A 214 -17.24 -9.07 -5.61
CA LEU A 214 -16.93 -7.90 -6.45
C LEU A 214 -18.19 -7.24 -7.03
N ARG A 215 -19.14 -8.04 -7.53
CA ARG A 215 -20.36 -7.49 -8.13
C ARG A 215 -21.22 -6.79 -7.09
N ASP A 216 -21.31 -7.34 -5.88
CA ASP A 216 -22.11 -6.79 -4.79
C ASP A 216 -21.50 -5.49 -4.29
N VAL A 217 -20.18 -5.42 -4.07
CA VAL A 217 -19.52 -4.22 -3.58
C VAL A 217 -19.52 -3.09 -4.63
N VAL A 218 -19.49 -3.41 -5.92
CA VAL A 218 -19.62 -2.41 -7.00
C VAL A 218 -21.04 -1.86 -7.08
N LYS A 219 -22.04 -2.71 -6.85
CA LYS A 219 -23.46 -2.34 -6.86
C LYS A 219 -23.84 -1.55 -5.60
N ASP A 220 -23.33 -1.95 -4.46
CA ASP A 220 -23.56 -1.31 -3.16
C ASP A 220 -22.21 -1.17 -2.41
N GLY A 221 -21.58 0.00 -2.59
CA GLY A 221 -20.32 0.34 -1.94
C GLY A 221 -20.39 0.46 -0.42
N SER A 222 -21.59 0.52 0.16
CA SER A 222 -21.82 0.56 1.61
C SER A 222 -21.85 -0.84 2.25
N ASN A 223 -21.86 -1.90 1.46
CA ASN A 223 -21.81 -3.28 1.94
C ASN A 223 -20.42 -3.59 2.54
N VAL A 224 -20.28 -3.35 3.86
CA VAL A 224 -19.02 -3.51 4.58
C VAL A 224 -18.54 -4.96 4.58
N GLU A 225 -19.44 -5.94 4.59
CA GLU A 225 -19.04 -7.35 4.53
C GLU A 225 -18.38 -7.66 3.19
N ALA A 226 -18.97 -7.24 2.07
CA ALA A 226 -18.36 -7.39 0.76
C ALA A 226 -17.02 -6.62 0.68
N ARG A 227 -16.94 -5.40 1.23
CA ARG A 227 -15.67 -4.65 1.37
C ARG A 227 -14.61 -5.45 2.13
N SER A 228 -15.01 -6.08 3.24
CA SER A 228 -14.12 -6.91 4.07
C SER A 228 -13.54 -8.07 3.28
N GLN A 229 -14.41 -8.79 2.54
CA GLN A 229 -13.98 -9.94 1.74
C GLN A 229 -13.07 -9.50 0.57
N MET A 230 -13.37 -8.37 -0.07
CA MET A 230 -12.52 -7.80 -1.13
C MET A 230 -11.15 -7.39 -0.59
N LEU A 231 -11.09 -6.70 0.54
CA LEU A 231 -9.83 -6.25 1.15
C LEU A 231 -8.95 -7.44 1.57
N LEU A 232 -9.56 -8.44 2.19
CA LEU A 232 -8.84 -9.69 2.53
C LEU A 232 -8.38 -10.43 1.28
N GLY A 233 -9.24 -10.56 0.26
CA GLY A 233 -8.88 -11.15 -1.03
C GLY A 233 -7.71 -10.43 -1.71
N SER A 234 -7.66 -9.09 -1.64
CA SER A 234 -6.57 -8.27 -2.16
C SER A 234 -5.23 -8.62 -1.48
N SER A 235 -5.21 -8.61 -0.17
CA SER A 235 -3.99 -8.96 0.59
C SER A 235 -3.55 -10.41 0.32
N MET A 236 -4.49 -11.35 0.23
CA MET A 236 -4.18 -12.75 -0.08
C MET A 236 -3.63 -12.91 -1.49
N ALA A 237 -4.21 -12.25 -2.50
CA ALA A 237 -3.69 -12.27 -3.87
C ALA A 237 -2.25 -11.74 -3.92
N ALA A 238 -1.97 -10.67 -3.16
CA ALA A 238 -0.63 -10.12 -3.07
C ALA A 238 0.37 -11.06 -2.37
N MET A 239 -0.04 -11.74 -1.31
CA MET A 239 0.79 -12.79 -0.70
C MET A 239 1.10 -13.92 -1.68
N ALA A 240 0.14 -14.31 -2.54
CA ALA A 240 0.35 -15.34 -3.54
C ALA A 240 1.34 -14.90 -4.61
N PHE A 241 1.16 -13.71 -5.22
CA PHE A 241 2.09 -13.24 -6.24
C PHE A 241 3.47 -12.85 -5.68
N ASN A 242 3.57 -12.48 -4.43
CA ASN A 242 4.86 -12.20 -3.80
C ASN A 242 5.77 -13.45 -3.78
N VAL A 243 5.16 -14.63 -3.76
CA VAL A 243 5.86 -15.92 -3.86
C VAL A 243 6.00 -16.39 -5.32
N ALA A 244 4.89 -16.38 -6.07
CA ALA A 244 4.81 -16.96 -7.41
C ALA A 244 5.21 -15.98 -8.53
N GLY A 245 5.22 -14.66 -8.25
CA GLY A 245 5.39 -13.62 -9.25
C GLY A 245 4.10 -13.33 -10.03
N LEU A 246 4.17 -12.33 -10.89
CA LEU A 246 3.12 -11.94 -11.84
C LEU A 246 3.48 -12.39 -13.25
N GLY A 247 2.53 -12.25 -14.17
CA GLY A 247 2.65 -12.75 -15.55
C GLY A 247 2.62 -11.64 -16.60
N SER A 248 2.14 -12.01 -17.80
CA SER A 248 2.16 -11.18 -19.00
C SER A 248 1.18 -10.00 -18.92
N VAL A 249 0.08 -10.10 -18.19
CA VAL A 249 -0.90 -9.01 -18.07
C VAL A 249 -0.25 -7.82 -17.36
N HIS A 250 0.38 -8.03 -16.20
CA HIS A 250 1.10 -6.98 -15.49
C HIS A 250 2.35 -6.52 -16.24
N GLY A 251 3.10 -7.45 -16.85
CA GLY A 251 4.28 -7.11 -17.66
C GLY A 251 3.95 -6.18 -18.83
N THR A 252 2.83 -6.41 -19.52
CA THR A 252 2.36 -5.56 -20.62
C THR A 252 1.70 -4.28 -20.08
N GLY A 253 0.84 -4.41 -19.07
CA GLY A 253 0.10 -3.28 -18.50
C GLY A 253 1.02 -2.17 -17.99
N HIS A 254 2.08 -2.50 -17.26
CA HIS A 254 3.04 -1.52 -16.76
C HIS A 254 3.87 -0.86 -17.86
N ALA A 255 4.05 -1.52 -18.99
CA ALA A 255 4.81 -0.97 -20.11
C ALA A 255 4.02 0.08 -20.93
N ILE A 256 2.69 0.06 -20.87
CA ILE A 256 1.80 0.92 -21.66
C ILE A 256 0.99 1.93 -20.83
N SER A 257 1.15 1.91 -19.49
CA SER A 257 0.39 2.77 -18.55
C SER A 257 1.14 4.01 -18.09
#